data_e84b74f574c55e4113c8b6f0a217a2e9
#
_entry.id   e84b74f574c55e4113c8b6f0a217a2e9
#
_cell.length_a   1.000
_cell.length_b   1.000
_cell.length_c   1.000
_cell.angle_alpha   90.00
_cell.angle_beta   90.00
_cell.angle_gamma   90.00
#
_symmetry.space_group_name_H-M   'P 1'
#
loop_
_entity.id
_entity.type
_entity.pdbx_description
1 polymer ?
#
loop_
_entity_poly.entity_id
_entity_poly.type
_entity_poly.pdbx_seq_one_letter_code
_entity_poly.pdbx_strand_id
1 'polypeptide(L)'
;MADFSTLTLTLDGGDVTIKLRPDLAPNHVQRIGELANEGFYDGVPFHRVIEGFMAQGGDGGNRNGTGGSSKPNLKQEFNKEPHVRGVCSMARTNDPNSANSQFFIVFDDARFLDNQYTVWGQVTDGMDLIDALPKGEPPREPGVIVKAKAE
;
A
#
# COMPACT_ATOMS: atom_id res chain seq x y z
N MET A 1 -9.01 2.49 19.60
CA MET A 1 -8.68 2.18 18.19
C MET A 1 -9.61 2.99 17.30
N ALA A 2 -9.06 3.70 16.33
CA ALA A 2 -9.89 4.47 15.39
C ALA A 2 -10.53 3.53 14.37
N ASP A 3 -11.74 3.87 13.92
CA ASP A 3 -12.48 3.11 12.92
C ASP A 3 -12.24 3.71 11.53
N PHE A 4 -11.09 3.38 10.94
CA PHE A 4 -10.78 3.86 9.60
C PHE A 4 -11.56 3.08 8.55
N SER A 5 -12.16 3.80 7.61
CA SER A 5 -12.91 3.19 6.49
C SER A 5 -12.37 3.61 5.12
N THR A 6 -11.67 4.73 5.03
CA THR A 6 -11.20 5.28 3.76
C THR A 6 -9.77 5.81 3.91
N LEU A 7 -8.93 5.51 2.92
CA LEU A 7 -7.60 6.08 2.78
C LEU A 7 -7.56 6.88 1.49
N THR A 8 -7.12 8.13 1.56
CA THR A 8 -6.91 8.97 0.38
C THR A 8 -5.42 9.22 0.21
N LEU A 9 -4.90 8.86 -0.97
CA LEU A 9 -3.52 9.17 -1.35
C LEU A 9 -3.58 10.28 -2.39
N THR A 10 -3.00 11.44 -2.07
CA THR A 10 -2.90 12.55 -3.02
C THR A 10 -1.60 12.41 -3.79
N LEU A 11 -1.71 12.28 -5.11
CA LEU A 11 -0.58 12.24 -6.05
C LEU A 11 -0.56 13.55 -6.85
N ASP A 12 0.45 13.74 -7.70
CA ASP A 12 0.54 14.95 -8.55
C ASP A 12 -0.71 15.13 -9.41
N GLY A 13 -1.25 14.06 -9.94
CA GLY A 13 -2.40 14.12 -10.86
C GLY A 13 -3.76 14.18 -10.18
N GLY A 14 -3.84 14.00 -8.88
CA GLY A 14 -5.12 13.99 -8.15
C GLY A 14 -5.14 12.97 -7.02
N ASP A 15 -6.34 12.65 -6.54
CA ASP A 15 -6.53 11.77 -5.39
C ASP A 15 -6.88 10.35 -5.82
N VAL A 16 -6.29 9.40 -5.11
CA VAL A 16 -6.64 7.98 -5.18
C VAL A 16 -7.39 7.63 -3.90
N THR A 17 -8.60 7.12 -4.05
CA THR A 17 -9.45 6.73 -2.92
C THR A 17 -9.41 5.21 -2.74
N ILE A 18 -9.12 4.78 -1.54
CA ILE A 18 -9.02 3.36 -1.19
C ILE A 18 -10.04 3.05 -0.09
N LYS A 19 -10.89 2.06 -0.35
CA LYS A 19 -11.77 1.52 0.68
C LYS A 19 -10.96 0.59 1.58
N LEU A 20 -10.89 0.92 2.86
CA LEU A 20 -10.20 0.09 3.84
C LEU A 20 -11.09 -1.10 4.25
N ARG A 21 -10.46 -2.23 4.53
CA ARG A 21 -11.15 -3.48 4.83
C ARG A 21 -10.76 -4.00 6.22
N PRO A 22 -11.23 -3.35 7.30
CA PRO A 22 -10.94 -3.83 8.65
C PRO A 22 -11.58 -5.20 8.95
N ASP A 23 -12.59 -5.58 8.18
CA ASP A 23 -13.16 -6.93 8.26
C ASP A 23 -12.16 -8.02 7.84
N LEU A 24 -11.22 -7.69 6.94
CA LEU A 24 -10.19 -8.63 6.46
C LEU A 24 -8.91 -8.54 7.28
N ALA A 25 -8.48 -7.33 7.64
CA ALA A 25 -7.17 -7.10 8.23
C ALA A 25 -7.22 -5.92 9.21
N PRO A 26 -7.81 -6.11 10.39
CA PRO A 26 -8.03 -5.00 11.33
C PRO A 26 -6.74 -4.33 11.79
N ASN A 27 -5.67 -5.10 12.05
CA ASN A 27 -4.41 -4.53 12.52
C ASN A 27 -3.64 -3.82 11.42
N HIS A 28 -3.70 -4.34 10.18
CA HIS A 28 -3.08 -3.66 9.03
C HIS A 28 -3.80 -2.36 8.71
N VAL A 29 -5.12 -2.35 8.73
CA VAL A 29 -5.92 -1.12 8.52
C VAL A 29 -5.57 -0.09 9.59
N GLN A 30 -5.48 -0.49 10.84
CA GLN A 30 -5.12 0.42 11.93
C GLN A 30 -3.73 1.01 11.70
N ARG A 31 -2.74 0.19 11.35
CA ARG A 31 -1.37 0.65 11.09
C ARG A 31 -1.32 1.63 9.93
N ILE A 32 -1.93 1.29 8.80
CA ILE A 32 -1.95 2.15 7.61
C ILE A 32 -2.60 3.50 7.95
N GLY A 33 -3.73 3.48 8.65
CA GLY A 33 -4.44 4.69 9.04
C GLY A 33 -3.61 5.57 9.98
N GLU A 34 -2.96 4.98 10.96
CA GLU A 34 -2.10 5.72 11.90
C GLU A 34 -0.93 6.37 11.15
N LEU A 35 -0.24 5.61 10.32
CA LEU A 35 0.92 6.13 9.57
C LEU A 35 0.49 7.24 8.61
N ALA A 36 -0.64 7.09 7.93
CA ALA A 36 -1.16 8.12 7.04
C ALA A 36 -1.38 9.43 7.79
N ASN A 37 -2.05 9.37 8.92
CA ASN A 37 -2.42 10.56 9.68
C ASN A 37 -1.25 11.16 10.46
N GLU A 38 -0.18 10.39 10.69
CA GLU A 38 1.07 10.89 11.29
C GLU A 38 1.99 11.56 10.28
N GLY A 39 1.64 11.54 8.99
CA GLY A 39 2.47 12.11 7.93
C GLY A 39 3.60 11.19 7.46
N PHE A 40 3.60 9.94 7.88
CA PHE A 40 4.68 8.99 7.55
C PHE A 40 4.81 8.76 6.05
N TYR A 41 3.68 8.75 5.32
CA TYR A 41 3.67 8.50 3.88
C TYR A 41 3.85 9.76 3.04
N ASP A 42 3.87 10.94 3.65
CA ASP A 42 4.00 12.20 2.89
C ASP A 42 5.38 12.28 2.24
N GLY A 43 5.40 12.53 0.94
CA GLY A 43 6.63 12.63 0.16
C GLY A 43 7.28 11.29 -0.17
N VAL A 44 6.60 10.17 0.08
CA VAL A 44 7.19 8.83 -0.06
C VAL A 44 6.99 8.31 -1.49
N PRO A 45 8.05 7.85 -2.16
CA PRO A 45 7.96 7.39 -3.54
C PRO A 45 7.40 5.99 -3.67
N PHE A 46 6.83 5.71 -4.85
CA PHE A 46 6.59 4.34 -5.29
C PHE A 46 7.91 3.84 -5.88
N HIS A 47 8.69 3.17 -5.06
CA HIS A 47 10.08 2.79 -5.38
C HIS A 47 10.18 1.54 -6.26
N ARG A 48 9.07 0.83 -6.47
CA ARG A 48 9.07 -0.38 -7.30
C ARG A 48 7.73 -0.48 -8.03
N VAL A 49 7.75 -0.27 -9.34
CA VAL A 49 6.53 -0.30 -10.16
C VAL A 49 6.77 -1.21 -11.36
N ILE A 50 6.06 -2.33 -11.41
CA ILE A 50 6.21 -3.32 -12.47
C ILE A 50 4.93 -3.35 -13.31
N GLU A 51 5.05 -3.00 -14.59
CA GLU A 51 3.92 -2.96 -15.51
C GLU A 51 3.20 -4.30 -15.54
N GLY A 52 1.86 -4.26 -15.48
CA GLY A 52 1.03 -5.45 -15.52
C GLY A 52 1.01 -6.24 -14.22
N PHE A 53 1.75 -5.80 -13.19
CA PHE A 53 1.83 -6.51 -11.92
C PHE A 53 1.37 -5.62 -10.76
N MET A 54 2.23 -4.71 -10.28
CA MET A 54 1.88 -3.92 -9.09
C MET A 54 2.74 -2.65 -8.97
N ALA A 55 2.27 -1.70 -8.15
CA ALA A 55 3.02 -0.53 -7.71
C ALA A 55 3.25 -0.64 -6.21
N GLN A 56 4.51 -0.62 -5.78
CA GLN A 56 4.89 -0.75 -4.38
C GLN A 56 5.51 0.54 -3.84
N GLY A 57 5.08 0.93 -2.65
CA GLY A 57 5.59 2.09 -1.95
C GLY A 57 5.43 1.94 -0.45
N GLY A 58 5.50 3.06 0.27
CA GLY A 58 5.24 3.06 1.71
C GLY A 58 6.46 2.93 2.60
N ASP A 59 7.68 2.96 2.04
CA ASP A 59 8.91 3.02 2.84
C ASP A 59 9.21 4.49 3.19
N GLY A 60 8.59 4.98 4.25
CA GLY A 60 8.82 6.34 4.73
C GLY A 60 10.13 6.50 5.50
N GLY A 61 10.80 5.39 5.81
CA GLY A 61 12.10 5.41 6.50
C GLY A 61 13.25 5.65 5.55
N ASN A 62 13.52 4.70 4.67
CA ASN A 62 14.66 4.75 3.73
C ASN A 62 14.26 5.13 2.30
N ARG A 63 12.99 5.02 1.96
CA ARG A 63 12.40 5.40 0.65
C ARG A 63 12.92 4.58 -0.54
N ASN A 64 13.49 3.42 -0.28
CA ASN A 64 14.09 2.54 -1.31
C ASN A 64 13.68 1.07 -1.19
N GLY A 65 12.75 0.76 -0.29
CA GLY A 65 12.26 -0.60 -0.09
C GLY A 65 12.93 -1.36 1.03
N THR A 66 13.94 -0.77 1.70
CA THR A 66 14.66 -1.45 2.76
C THR A 66 14.20 -1.07 4.16
N GLY A 67 13.32 -0.08 4.29
CA GLY A 67 12.92 0.46 5.59
C GLY A 67 11.45 0.28 5.90
N GLY A 68 11.05 0.88 7.02
CA GLY A 68 9.69 0.89 7.50
C GLY A 68 9.55 1.91 8.62
N SER A 69 8.46 1.83 9.37
CA SER A 69 8.22 2.72 10.50
C SER A 69 8.95 2.23 11.76
N SER A 70 8.97 3.07 12.79
CA SER A 70 9.51 2.70 14.10
C SER A 70 8.56 1.81 14.90
N LYS A 71 7.34 1.60 14.40
CA LYS A 71 6.36 0.72 15.04
C LYS A 71 6.75 -0.75 14.86
N PRO A 72 6.29 -1.65 15.74
CA PRO A 72 6.63 -3.07 15.60
C PRO A 72 6.04 -3.71 14.35
N ASN A 73 6.68 -4.78 13.87
CA ASN A 73 6.16 -5.52 12.73
C ASN A 73 4.79 -6.12 13.03
N LEU A 74 3.98 -6.27 12.00
CA LEU A 74 2.63 -6.79 12.09
C LEU A 74 2.62 -8.29 11.87
N LYS A 75 1.85 -8.99 12.69
CA LYS A 75 1.53 -10.39 12.45
C LYS A 75 0.63 -10.48 11.21
N GLN A 76 0.84 -11.51 10.38
CA GLN A 76 0.04 -11.69 9.18
C GLN A 76 -1.46 -11.78 9.49
N GLU A 77 -2.26 -11.28 8.56
CA GLU A 77 -3.71 -11.37 8.58
C GLU A 77 -4.17 -11.90 7.21
N PHE A 78 -3.56 -13.01 6.77
CA PHE A 78 -3.89 -13.61 5.47
C PHE A 78 -5.37 -13.93 5.40
N ASN A 79 -5.95 -13.69 4.23
CA ASN A 79 -7.38 -13.89 4.02
C ASN A 79 -7.61 -14.37 2.59
N LYS A 80 -8.87 -14.65 2.26
CA LYS A 80 -9.25 -15.25 0.97
C LYS A 80 -9.53 -14.23 -0.12
N GLU A 81 -9.34 -12.94 0.15
CA GLU A 81 -9.59 -11.90 -0.85
C GLU A 81 -8.62 -12.07 -2.02
N PRO A 82 -9.10 -12.18 -3.26
CA PRO A 82 -8.22 -12.39 -4.40
C PRO A 82 -7.42 -11.14 -4.73
N HIS A 83 -6.17 -11.33 -5.15
CA HIS A 83 -5.31 -10.25 -5.63
C HIS A 83 -5.65 -9.96 -7.10
N VAL A 84 -6.56 -9.02 -7.30
CA VAL A 84 -6.98 -8.56 -8.62
C VAL A 84 -6.79 -7.05 -8.73
N ARG A 85 -7.04 -6.49 -9.92
CA ARG A 85 -6.83 -5.07 -10.18
C ARG A 85 -7.43 -4.17 -9.09
N GLY A 86 -6.62 -3.25 -8.57
CA GLY A 86 -7.00 -2.27 -7.56
C GLY A 86 -6.88 -2.74 -6.12
N VAL A 87 -6.57 -4.01 -5.89
CA VAL A 87 -6.40 -4.53 -4.53
C VAL A 87 -5.13 -3.98 -3.91
N CYS A 88 -5.23 -3.56 -2.64
CA CYS A 88 -4.10 -3.08 -1.85
C CYS A 88 -3.72 -4.14 -0.83
N SER A 89 -2.47 -4.54 -0.84
CA SER A 89 -1.95 -5.61 0.00
C SER A 89 -0.63 -5.17 0.65
N MET A 90 -0.21 -5.88 1.70
CA MET A 90 0.97 -5.46 2.47
C MET A 90 2.22 -6.19 2.01
N ALA A 91 3.27 -5.43 1.70
CA ALA A 91 4.57 -5.99 1.39
C ALA A 91 5.24 -6.50 2.67
N ARG A 92 6.07 -7.53 2.53
CA ARG A 92 6.80 -8.15 3.62
C ARG A 92 8.06 -8.83 3.10
N THR A 93 8.94 -9.21 4.01
CA THR A 93 10.10 -10.06 3.68
C THR A 93 9.64 -11.53 3.59
N ASN A 94 10.58 -12.47 3.58
CA ASN A 94 10.25 -13.90 3.59
C ASN A 94 9.55 -14.33 4.89
N ASP A 95 9.71 -13.56 5.97
CA ASP A 95 8.99 -13.80 7.22
C ASP A 95 7.54 -13.32 7.06
N PRO A 96 6.53 -14.19 7.19
CA PRO A 96 5.13 -13.79 7.04
C PRO A 96 4.66 -12.78 8.08
N ASN A 97 5.40 -12.60 9.18
CA ASN A 97 5.07 -11.65 10.24
C ASN A 97 6.02 -10.44 10.24
N SER A 98 6.50 -10.04 9.08
CA SER A 98 7.45 -8.93 8.93
C SER A 98 6.86 -7.68 8.28
N ALA A 99 5.56 -7.65 8.02
CA ALA A 99 4.90 -6.46 7.45
C ALA A 99 5.02 -5.28 8.42
N ASN A 100 5.21 -4.09 7.87
CA ASN A 100 5.38 -2.88 8.69
C ASN A 100 4.65 -1.68 8.10
N SER A 101 5.13 -1.12 6.99
CA SER A 101 4.56 0.08 6.37
C SER A 101 4.44 -0.02 4.86
N GLN A 102 5.27 -0.83 4.21
CA GLN A 102 5.27 -0.92 2.75
C GLN A 102 4.06 -1.69 2.25
N PHE A 103 3.50 -1.22 1.15
CA PHE A 103 2.32 -1.84 0.54
C PHE A 103 2.44 -1.81 -0.98
N PHE A 104 1.58 -2.58 -1.64
CA PHE A 104 1.50 -2.55 -3.09
C PHE A 104 0.05 -2.54 -3.55
N ILE A 105 -0.16 -1.95 -4.73
CA ILE A 105 -1.48 -1.86 -5.39
C ILE A 105 -1.37 -2.66 -6.69
N VAL A 106 -2.27 -3.60 -6.89
CA VAL A 106 -2.21 -4.55 -8.00
C VAL A 106 -2.78 -3.92 -9.27
N PHE A 107 -2.05 -4.05 -10.39
CA PHE A 107 -2.50 -3.55 -11.69
C PHE A 107 -3.43 -4.53 -12.41
N ASP A 108 -3.19 -5.82 -12.27
CA ASP A 108 -3.89 -6.86 -13.00
C ASP A 108 -3.95 -8.12 -12.16
N ASP A 109 -4.49 -9.23 -12.69
CA ASP A 109 -4.64 -10.47 -11.95
C ASP A 109 -3.28 -10.97 -11.43
N ALA A 110 -3.16 -11.05 -10.10
CA ALA A 110 -1.98 -11.55 -9.40
C ALA A 110 -2.39 -12.59 -8.36
N ARG A 111 -3.31 -13.46 -8.71
CA ARG A 111 -3.92 -14.43 -7.78
C ARG A 111 -2.92 -15.45 -7.24
N PHE A 112 -1.74 -15.55 -7.86
CA PHE A 112 -0.64 -16.35 -7.30
C PHE A 112 -0.14 -15.82 -5.95
N LEU A 113 -0.55 -14.59 -5.57
CA LEU A 113 -0.24 -14.01 -4.26
C LEU A 113 -1.28 -14.34 -3.18
N ASP A 114 -2.40 -14.96 -3.57
CA ASP A 114 -3.51 -15.20 -2.66
C ASP A 114 -3.07 -16.06 -1.46
N ASN A 115 -3.55 -15.68 -0.28
CA ASN A 115 -3.21 -16.33 1.00
C ASN A 115 -1.73 -16.24 1.40
N GLN A 116 -0.93 -15.40 0.73
CA GLN A 116 0.49 -15.21 1.04
C GLN A 116 0.81 -13.78 1.44
N TYR A 117 -0.13 -12.87 1.24
CA TYR A 117 -0.01 -11.45 1.60
C TYR A 117 -1.32 -10.98 2.19
N THR A 118 -1.26 -9.97 3.05
CA THR A 118 -2.44 -9.45 3.73
C THR A 118 -3.11 -8.37 2.88
N VAL A 119 -4.29 -8.67 2.35
CA VAL A 119 -5.14 -7.69 1.66
C VAL A 119 -5.83 -6.83 2.71
N TRP A 120 -5.72 -5.50 2.58
CA TRP A 120 -6.31 -4.57 3.54
C TRP A 120 -7.18 -3.48 2.89
N GLY A 121 -7.20 -3.39 1.57
CA GLY A 121 -7.96 -2.34 0.89
C GLY A 121 -8.19 -2.59 -0.59
N GLN A 122 -9.01 -1.71 -1.17
CA GLN A 122 -9.37 -1.75 -2.59
C GLN A 122 -9.49 -0.32 -3.10
N VAL A 123 -8.82 -0.01 -4.22
CA VAL A 123 -8.97 1.28 -4.88
C VAL A 123 -10.39 1.36 -5.45
N THR A 124 -11.09 2.43 -5.09
CA THR A 124 -12.47 2.68 -5.58
C THR A 124 -12.53 3.85 -6.55
N ASP A 125 -11.52 4.73 -6.56
CA ASP A 125 -11.46 5.86 -7.46
C ASP A 125 -9.99 6.26 -7.67
N GLY A 126 -9.66 6.72 -8.88
CA GLY A 126 -8.31 7.20 -9.20
C GLY A 126 -7.33 6.12 -9.62
N MET A 127 -7.79 4.93 -9.98
CA MET A 127 -6.88 3.86 -10.41
C MET A 127 -6.07 4.23 -11.65
N ASP A 128 -6.59 5.08 -12.50
CA ASP A 128 -5.87 5.62 -13.66
C ASP A 128 -4.60 6.39 -13.25
N LEU A 129 -4.60 7.03 -12.09
CA LEU A 129 -3.42 7.71 -11.55
C LEU A 129 -2.35 6.70 -11.14
N ILE A 130 -2.75 5.56 -10.62
CA ILE A 130 -1.83 4.46 -10.28
C ILE A 130 -1.26 3.86 -11.57
N ASP A 131 -2.09 3.67 -12.59
CA ASP A 131 -1.64 3.18 -13.90
C ASP A 131 -0.59 4.10 -14.52
N ALA A 132 -0.69 5.40 -14.27
CA ALA A 132 0.21 6.41 -14.83
C ALA A 132 1.54 6.53 -14.08
N LEU A 133 1.72 5.83 -12.96
CA LEU A 133 2.98 5.89 -12.22
C LEU A 133 4.16 5.42 -13.08
N PRO A 134 5.30 6.13 -13.03
CA PRO A 134 6.50 5.68 -13.75
C PRO A 134 6.93 4.29 -13.34
N LYS A 135 7.30 3.48 -14.31
CA LYS A 135 7.69 2.07 -14.11
C LYS A 135 9.19 1.97 -13.81
N GLY A 136 9.57 0.96 -13.05
CA GLY A 136 10.98 0.67 -12.74
C GLY A 136 11.18 0.11 -11.34
N GLU A 137 12.37 -0.40 -11.07
CA GLU A 137 12.77 -1.00 -9.80
C GLU A 137 14.14 -0.47 -9.35
N PRO A 138 14.26 0.81 -8.97
CA PRO A 138 13.24 1.86 -8.88
C PRO A 138 13.01 2.57 -10.20
N PRO A 139 11.87 3.28 -10.33
CA PRO A 139 11.66 4.18 -11.47
C PRO A 139 12.73 5.27 -11.49
N ARG A 140 13.08 5.74 -12.68
CA ARG A 140 14.06 6.80 -12.84
C ARG A 140 13.60 8.11 -12.17
N GLU A 141 12.31 8.42 -12.33
CA GLU A 141 11.66 9.56 -11.68
C GLU A 141 10.40 9.04 -11.01
N PRO A 142 10.51 8.49 -9.79
CA PRO A 142 9.37 7.83 -9.16
C PRO A 142 8.22 8.79 -8.87
N GLY A 143 7.00 8.29 -9.03
CA GLY A 143 5.82 8.97 -8.55
C GLY A 143 5.83 8.98 -7.02
N VAL A 144 5.27 10.04 -6.44
CA VAL A 144 5.36 10.29 -5.00
C VAL A 144 3.97 10.47 -4.42
N ILE A 145 3.76 9.93 -3.20
CA ILE A 145 2.59 10.25 -2.41
C ILE A 145 2.83 11.64 -1.82
N VAL A 146 2.10 12.64 -2.31
CA VAL A 146 2.22 14.01 -1.79
C VAL A 146 1.69 14.07 -0.36
N LYS A 147 0.55 13.43 -0.13
CA LYS A 147 -0.09 13.38 1.18
C LYS A 147 -0.97 12.13 1.28
N ALA A 148 -1.07 11.58 2.49
CA ALA A 148 -2.00 10.48 2.79
C ALA A 148 -2.87 10.86 3.98
N LYS A 149 -4.15 10.49 3.92
CA LYS A 149 -5.12 10.77 4.99
C LYS A 149 -6.07 9.59 5.14
N ALA A 150 -6.29 9.17 6.38
CA ALA A 150 -7.27 8.13 6.70
C ALA A 150 -8.43 8.71 7.50
N GLU A 151 -9.63 8.26 7.19
CA GLU A 151 -10.87 8.68 7.86
C GLU A 151 -11.71 7.49 8.30
#